data_4713cea5b5bd2b246c8f348dc44911a8
#
_entry.id   4713cea5b5bd2b246c8f348dc44911a8
#
_cell.length_a   1.000
_cell.length_b   1.000
_cell.length_c   1.000
_cell.angle_alpha   90.00
_cell.angle_beta   90.00
_cell.angle_gamma   90.00
#
_symmetry.space_group_name_H-M   'P 1'
#
loop_
_entity.id
_entity.type
_entity.pdbx_description
1 polymer ?
#
loop_
_entity_poly.entity_id
_entity_poly.type
_entity_poly.pdbx_seq_one_letter_code
_entity_poly.pdbx_strand_id
1 'polypeptide(L)'
;VETYMGGFSGFIAAWFFMFLLGALFGKFMEDSGAADSVSRWIIQRIGYKQAVLAVVLACAILTYGGVSVFVVAFSVYPMAVSLFKDANLPRRFIPAAMAFGSVTFTMTSAGSPEIQNWIPIKYLGTSPFAAWEVSLVVAIFMAVLGYWWLAKMIRKAIANGEEFEARITDPEIRERDYPHPLTGIIPLLVVLCISFFLHEALAQLALIVALGGGVLTLLIINRAHFHNLQAAINTGTTGALVAIGNTAAVVGFGAIA
;
A
#
# COMPACT_ATOMS: atom_id res chain seq x y z
N VAL A 1 -15.78 -29.67 -11.18
CA VAL A 1 -14.35 -29.65 -10.73
C VAL A 1 -13.47 -29.08 -11.83
N GLU A 2 -13.56 -29.57 -13.08
CA GLU A 2 -12.70 -29.13 -14.20
C GLU A 2 -12.82 -27.61 -14.46
N THR A 3 -14.05 -27.08 -14.55
CA THR A 3 -14.30 -25.64 -14.77
C THR A 3 -13.72 -24.79 -13.64
N TYR A 4 -13.91 -25.22 -12.38
CA TYR A 4 -13.32 -24.55 -11.22
C TYR A 4 -11.79 -24.52 -11.29
N MET A 5 -11.20 -25.68 -11.51
CA MET A 5 -9.72 -25.81 -11.57
C MET A 5 -9.14 -25.06 -12.76
N GLY A 6 -9.86 -24.99 -13.89
CA GLY A 6 -9.49 -24.18 -15.04
C GLY A 6 -9.42 -22.67 -14.70
N GLY A 7 -10.44 -22.14 -14.04
CA GLY A 7 -10.45 -20.75 -13.55
C GLY A 7 -9.37 -20.49 -12.51
N PHE A 8 -9.24 -21.39 -11.53
CA PHE A 8 -8.25 -21.31 -10.45
C PHE A 8 -6.81 -21.31 -11.00
N SER A 9 -6.43 -22.33 -11.75
CA SER A 9 -5.07 -22.47 -12.28
C SER A 9 -4.75 -21.41 -13.33
N GLY A 10 -5.73 -21.06 -14.18
CA GLY A 10 -5.56 -20.00 -15.17
C GLY A 10 -5.31 -18.64 -14.55
N PHE A 11 -5.97 -18.32 -13.43
CA PHE A 11 -5.70 -17.10 -12.69
C PHE A 11 -4.27 -17.10 -12.12
N ILE A 12 -3.86 -18.18 -11.46
CA ILE A 12 -2.50 -18.29 -10.90
C ILE A 12 -1.45 -18.12 -12.02
N ALA A 13 -1.60 -18.84 -13.13
CA ALA A 13 -0.65 -18.77 -14.24
C ALA A 13 -0.53 -17.35 -14.83
N ALA A 14 -1.64 -16.62 -14.90
CA ALA A 14 -1.64 -15.26 -15.45
C ALA A 14 -1.06 -14.20 -14.52
N TRP A 15 -1.24 -14.34 -13.19
CA TRP A 15 -1.01 -13.24 -12.24
C TRP A 15 0.10 -13.52 -11.22
N PHE A 16 0.68 -14.72 -11.19
CA PHE A 16 1.65 -15.14 -10.18
C PHE A 16 2.80 -14.14 -10.00
N PHE A 17 3.42 -13.71 -11.10
CA PHE A 17 4.57 -12.80 -11.00
C PHE A 17 4.21 -11.42 -10.47
N MET A 18 3.02 -10.91 -10.75
CA MET A 18 2.56 -9.63 -10.18
C MET A 18 2.38 -9.73 -8.66
N PHE A 19 1.72 -10.80 -8.19
CA PHE A 19 1.57 -11.04 -6.74
C PHE A 19 2.92 -11.25 -6.07
N LEU A 20 3.81 -12.02 -6.69
CA LEU A 20 5.14 -12.31 -6.14
C LEU A 20 5.97 -11.03 -6.01
N LEU A 21 6.12 -10.27 -7.10
CA LEU A 21 6.94 -9.07 -7.10
C LEU A 21 6.33 -7.95 -6.24
N GLY A 22 5.00 -7.81 -6.22
CA GLY A 22 4.33 -6.86 -5.34
C GLY A 22 4.53 -7.20 -3.85
N ALA A 23 4.42 -8.48 -3.49
CA ALA A 23 4.65 -8.92 -2.12
C ALA A 23 6.13 -8.79 -1.70
N LEU A 24 7.07 -9.11 -2.61
CA LEU A 24 8.50 -8.91 -2.38
C LEU A 24 8.84 -7.43 -2.25
N PHE A 25 8.31 -6.57 -3.12
CA PHE A 25 8.49 -5.13 -3.04
C PHE A 25 8.02 -4.57 -1.70
N GLY A 26 6.80 -4.92 -1.29
CA GLY A 26 6.27 -4.53 0.01
C GLY A 26 7.12 -5.03 1.17
N LYS A 27 7.49 -6.33 1.16
CA LYS A 27 8.30 -6.93 2.22
C LYS A 27 9.70 -6.32 2.31
N PHE A 28 10.33 -6.00 1.19
CA PHE A 28 11.62 -5.33 1.18
C PHE A 28 11.53 -3.87 1.66
N MET A 29 10.46 -3.15 1.34
CA MET A 29 10.19 -1.84 1.91
C MET A 29 10.07 -1.87 3.44
N GLU A 30 9.44 -2.92 3.99
CA GLU A 30 9.29 -3.14 5.43
C GLU A 30 10.62 -3.51 6.08
N ASP A 31 11.28 -4.57 5.60
CA ASP A 31 12.47 -5.14 6.25
C ASP A 31 13.68 -4.19 6.19
N SER A 32 13.85 -3.45 5.10
CA SER A 32 14.88 -2.40 5.00
C SER A 32 14.57 -1.17 5.86
N GLY A 33 13.32 -1.00 6.36
CA GLY A 33 12.88 0.20 7.04
C GLY A 33 12.63 1.40 6.13
N ALA A 34 12.63 1.19 4.82
CA ALA A 34 12.38 2.25 3.87
C ALA A 34 10.96 2.81 3.98
N ALA A 35 9.95 1.93 4.18
CA ALA A 35 8.56 2.34 4.41
C ALA A 35 8.41 3.15 5.70
N ASP A 36 9.05 2.70 6.78
CA ASP A 36 9.06 3.42 8.07
C ASP A 36 9.71 4.80 7.94
N SER A 37 10.84 4.88 7.21
CA SER A 37 11.57 6.12 6.98
C SER A 37 10.74 7.16 6.22
N VAL A 38 10.06 6.75 5.15
CA VAL A 38 9.15 7.62 4.37
C VAL A 38 7.99 8.09 5.26
N SER A 39 7.37 7.19 6.00
CA SER A 39 6.25 7.51 6.90
C SER A 39 6.66 8.50 7.98
N ARG A 40 7.81 8.29 8.64
CA ARG A 40 8.37 9.19 9.64
C ARG A 40 8.63 10.58 9.07
N TRP A 41 9.23 10.65 7.89
CA TRP A 41 9.51 11.92 7.22
C TRP A 41 8.23 12.72 6.95
N ILE A 42 7.17 12.07 6.46
CA ILE A 42 5.87 12.70 6.21
C ILE A 42 5.26 13.20 7.52
N ILE A 43 5.25 12.35 8.55
CA ILE A 43 4.69 12.68 9.86
C ILE A 43 5.43 13.84 10.52
N GLN A 44 6.76 13.86 10.47
CA GLN A 44 7.58 14.94 11.03
C GLN A 44 7.36 16.27 10.32
N ARG A 45 7.13 16.26 9.00
CA ARG A 45 6.85 17.47 8.23
C ARG A 45 5.48 18.07 8.52
N ILE A 46 4.48 17.23 8.71
CA ILE A 46 3.10 17.65 8.95
C ILE A 46 2.87 17.99 10.43
N GLY A 47 3.49 17.23 11.32
CA GLY A 47 3.45 17.42 12.77
C GLY A 47 2.15 16.91 13.43
N TYR A 48 2.16 16.89 14.78
CA TYR A 48 1.09 16.35 15.61
C TYR A 48 -0.23 17.13 15.51
N LYS A 49 -0.18 18.44 15.18
CA LYS A 49 -1.40 19.25 15.02
C LYS A 49 -2.32 18.77 13.92
N GLN A 50 -1.77 18.04 12.95
CA GLN A 50 -2.52 17.45 11.83
C GLN A 50 -2.31 15.93 11.79
N ALA A 51 -2.33 15.29 12.95
CA ALA A 51 -2.04 13.86 13.13
C ALA A 51 -2.83 12.97 12.16
N VAL A 52 -4.13 13.21 12.03
CA VAL A 52 -5.00 12.45 11.12
C VAL A 52 -4.54 12.60 9.66
N LEU A 53 -4.25 13.83 9.22
CA LEU A 53 -3.77 14.09 7.86
C LEU A 53 -2.42 13.43 7.60
N ALA A 54 -1.52 13.47 8.58
CA ALA A 54 -0.20 12.87 8.49
C ALA A 54 -0.29 11.35 8.28
N VAL A 55 -1.14 10.67 9.04
CA VAL A 55 -1.39 9.22 8.90
C VAL A 55 -2.02 8.92 7.54
N VAL A 56 -3.05 9.66 7.13
CA VAL A 56 -3.71 9.49 5.83
C VAL A 56 -2.72 9.66 4.68
N LEU A 57 -1.89 10.71 4.70
CA LEU A 57 -0.92 10.97 3.62
C LEU A 57 0.22 9.96 3.60
N ALA A 58 0.71 9.51 4.76
CA ALA A 58 1.71 8.45 4.83
C ALA A 58 1.19 7.17 4.18
N CYS A 59 -0.02 6.75 4.54
CA CYS A 59 -0.68 5.59 3.93
C CYS A 59 -0.91 5.79 2.43
N ALA A 60 -1.40 6.97 2.02
CA ALA A 60 -1.70 7.26 0.63
C ALA A 60 -0.46 7.21 -0.27
N ILE A 61 0.64 7.81 0.15
CA ILE A 61 1.88 7.86 -0.63
C ILE A 61 2.48 6.46 -0.78
N LEU A 62 2.54 5.69 0.30
CA LEU A 62 3.07 4.33 0.26
C LEU A 62 2.21 3.42 -0.62
N THR A 63 0.89 3.43 -0.44
CA THR A 63 -0.03 2.58 -1.21
C THR A 63 -0.04 2.98 -2.68
N TYR A 64 -0.13 4.28 -3.01
CA TYR A 64 -0.07 4.72 -4.41
C TYR A 64 1.27 4.40 -5.06
N GLY A 65 2.34 4.32 -4.29
CA GLY A 65 3.66 3.87 -4.74
C GLY A 65 3.79 2.35 -4.94
N GLY A 66 2.75 1.56 -4.67
CA GLY A 66 2.73 0.10 -4.86
C GLY A 66 3.10 -0.72 -3.63
N VAL A 67 3.18 -0.09 -2.46
CA VAL A 67 3.40 -0.83 -1.21
C VAL A 67 2.08 -1.44 -0.74
N SER A 68 2.05 -2.75 -0.59
CA SER A 68 0.87 -3.48 -0.11
C SER A 68 0.27 -2.86 1.17
N VAL A 69 -1.04 -2.77 1.22
CA VAL A 69 -1.80 -2.24 2.39
C VAL A 69 -1.41 -2.92 3.69
N PHE A 70 -1.10 -4.21 3.68
CA PHE A 70 -0.64 -4.94 4.87
C PHE A 70 0.69 -4.40 5.39
N VAL A 71 1.65 -4.17 4.49
CA VAL A 71 2.96 -3.59 4.85
C VAL A 71 2.79 -2.15 5.34
N VAL A 72 1.97 -1.35 4.65
CA VAL A 72 1.62 0.00 5.09
C VAL A 72 1.01 -0.02 6.50
N ALA A 73 0.13 -0.99 6.79
CA ALA A 73 -0.47 -1.14 8.10
C ALA A 73 0.60 -1.40 9.18
N PHE A 74 1.54 -2.31 8.94
CA PHE A 74 2.61 -2.60 9.92
C PHE A 74 3.59 -1.43 10.11
N SER A 75 3.95 -0.73 9.04
CA SER A 75 4.90 0.39 9.10
C SER A 75 4.30 1.66 9.71
N VAL A 76 3.04 1.98 9.37
CA VAL A 76 2.41 3.25 9.78
C VAL A 76 1.75 3.14 11.16
N TYR A 77 1.23 1.96 11.54
CA TYR A 77 0.45 1.80 12.76
C TYR A 77 1.18 2.22 14.05
N PRO A 78 2.44 1.80 14.31
CA PRO A 78 3.15 2.23 15.52
C PRO A 78 3.30 3.75 15.60
N MET A 79 3.58 4.39 14.47
CA MET A 79 3.72 5.84 14.38
C MET A 79 2.37 6.55 14.53
N ALA A 80 1.30 5.98 13.96
CA ALA A 80 -0.06 6.51 14.11
C ALA A 80 -0.52 6.46 15.57
N VAL A 81 -0.19 5.37 16.29
CA VAL A 81 -0.48 5.25 17.74
C VAL A 81 0.22 6.36 18.52
N SER A 82 1.53 6.56 18.30
CA SER A 82 2.29 7.63 18.96
C SER A 82 1.71 9.02 18.63
N LEU A 83 1.43 9.27 17.36
CA LEU A 83 0.93 10.56 16.90
C LEU A 83 -0.47 10.89 17.44
N PHE A 84 -1.36 9.88 17.50
CA PHE A 84 -2.68 10.03 18.09
C PHE A 84 -2.61 10.23 19.61
N LYS A 85 -1.66 9.57 20.29
CA LYS A 85 -1.38 9.76 21.70
C LYS A 85 -0.92 11.20 21.98
N ASP A 86 0.04 11.71 21.23
CA ASP A 86 0.59 13.06 21.40
C ASP A 86 -0.47 14.14 21.11
N ALA A 87 -1.39 13.88 20.20
CA ALA A 87 -2.52 14.76 19.86
C ALA A 87 -3.78 14.53 20.71
N ASN A 88 -3.76 13.61 21.66
CA ASN A 88 -4.90 13.16 22.48
C ASN A 88 -6.16 12.84 21.65
N LEU A 89 -5.99 12.14 20.51
CA LEU A 89 -7.08 11.77 19.60
C LEU A 89 -7.62 10.39 19.94
N PRO A 90 -8.96 10.15 19.85
CA PRO A 90 -9.54 8.84 20.13
C PRO A 90 -8.94 7.75 19.24
N ARG A 91 -8.32 6.75 19.86
CA ARG A 91 -7.57 5.67 19.21
C ARG A 91 -8.36 4.92 18.15
N ARG A 92 -9.67 4.75 18.34
CA ARG A 92 -10.54 4.01 17.41
C ARG A 92 -10.55 4.56 15.98
N PHE A 93 -10.07 5.79 15.76
CA PHE A 93 -9.97 6.39 14.43
C PHE A 93 -8.65 6.09 13.71
N ILE A 94 -7.66 5.46 14.37
CA ILE A 94 -6.41 5.06 13.70
C ILE A 94 -6.70 4.12 12.51
N PRO A 95 -7.41 2.98 12.67
CA PRO A 95 -7.72 2.12 11.55
C PRO A 95 -8.51 2.82 10.43
N ALA A 96 -9.42 3.73 10.80
CA ALA A 96 -10.19 4.51 9.84
C ALA A 96 -9.31 5.45 9.02
N ALA A 97 -8.37 6.17 9.66
CA ALA A 97 -7.42 7.05 8.96
C ALA A 97 -6.50 6.27 8.03
N MET A 98 -6.01 5.11 8.48
CA MET A 98 -5.13 4.24 7.69
C MET A 98 -5.88 3.64 6.49
N ALA A 99 -7.06 3.07 6.71
CA ALA A 99 -7.88 2.51 5.62
C ALA A 99 -8.29 3.60 4.63
N PHE A 100 -8.65 4.78 5.11
CA PHE A 100 -9.00 5.90 4.25
C PHE A 100 -7.83 6.30 3.34
N GLY A 101 -6.61 6.43 3.87
CA GLY A 101 -5.42 6.76 3.09
C GLY A 101 -5.04 5.66 2.10
N SER A 102 -5.16 4.40 2.49
CA SER A 102 -4.69 3.27 1.68
C SER A 102 -5.66 2.83 0.60
N VAL A 103 -6.97 2.71 0.87
CA VAL A 103 -7.87 1.95 -0.03
C VAL A 103 -8.93 2.79 -0.74
N THR A 104 -9.20 4.03 -0.31
CA THR A 104 -10.36 4.75 -0.86
C THR A 104 -10.06 5.56 -2.11
N PHE A 105 -9.00 6.34 -2.13
CA PHE A 105 -8.70 7.27 -3.23
C PHE A 105 -7.30 7.04 -3.85
N THR A 106 -6.61 6.00 -3.44
CA THR A 106 -5.23 5.71 -3.88
C THR A 106 -5.14 4.39 -4.62
N MET A 107 -5.55 3.29 -4.00
CA MET A 107 -5.39 1.94 -4.52
C MET A 107 -6.04 1.75 -5.90
N THR A 108 -7.23 2.32 -6.11
CA THR A 108 -8.01 2.18 -7.34
C THR A 108 -7.88 3.39 -8.28
N SER A 109 -7.07 4.38 -7.94
CA SER A 109 -6.83 5.53 -8.81
C SER A 109 -6.03 5.13 -10.04
N ALA A 110 -6.33 5.77 -11.17
CA ALA A 110 -5.65 5.52 -12.44
C ALA A 110 -4.13 5.61 -12.28
N GLY A 111 -3.42 4.64 -12.83
CA GLY A 111 -1.97 4.56 -12.76
C GLY A 111 -1.39 3.97 -11.47
N SER A 112 -2.22 3.71 -10.46
CA SER A 112 -1.73 2.97 -9.28
C SER A 112 -1.23 1.58 -9.69
N PRO A 113 -0.04 1.14 -9.23
CA PRO A 113 0.53 -0.16 -9.58
C PRO A 113 -0.13 -1.33 -8.84
N GLU A 114 -1.24 -1.07 -8.16
CA GLU A 114 -2.02 -2.10 -7.49
C GLU A 114 -2.81 -2.96 -8.47
N ILE A 115 -2.93 -4.25 -8.17
CA ILE A 115 -3.53 -5.26 -9.06
C ILE A 115 -4.97 -4.95 -9.48
N GLN A 116 -5.70 -4.18 -8.70
CA GLN A 116 -7.08 -3.76 -9.00
C GLN A 116 -7.18 -2.93 -10.28
N ASN A 117 -6.12 -2.20 -10.64
CA ASN A 117 -6.08 -1.44 -11.89
C ASN A 117 -5.55 -2.25 -13.08
N TRP A 118 -4.85 -3.34 -12.83
CA TRP A 118 -4.16 -4.11 -13.87
C TRP A 118 -4.92 -5.38 -14.28
N ILE A 119 -5.64 -6.03 -13.37
CA ILE A 119 -6.48 -7.20 -13.69
C ILE A 119 -7.54 -6.89 -14.77
N PRO A 120 -8.28 -5.76 -14.70
CA PRO A 120 -9.30 -5.45 -15.69
C PRO A 120 -8.80 -5.31 -17.12
N ILE A 121 -7.54 -4.95 -17.35
CA ILE A 121 -6.95 -4.76 -18.67
C ILE A 121 -7.16 -6.01 -19.56
N LYS A 122 -6.93 -7.19 -18.98
CA LYS A 122 -7.08 -8.47 -19.70
C LYS A 122 -8.51 -8.72 -20.18
N TYR A 123 -9.50 -8.29 -19.40
CA TYR A 123 -10.91 -8.61 -19.64
C TYR A 123 -11.65 -7.50 -20.38
N LEU A 124 -11.26 -6.25 -20.17
CA LEU A 124 -11.96 -5.08 -20.71
C LEU A 124 -11.18 -4.41 -21.85
N GLY A 125 -9.94 -4.81 -22.14
CA GLY A 125 -9.10 -4.18 -23.15
C GLY A 125 -8.76 -2.71 -22.86
N THR A 126 -8.81 -2.31 -21.58
CA THR A 126 -8.55 -0.93 -21.14
C THR A 126 -7.06 -0.72 -20.82
N SER A 127 -6.65 0.53 -20.59
CA SER A 127 -5.35 0.89 -20.05
C SER A 127 -5.43 1.05 -18.53
N PRO A 128 -4.34 0.81 -17.75
CA PRO A 128 -4.31 1.14 -16.33
C PRO A 128 -4.46 2.64 -16.03
N PHE A 129 -4.30 3.48 -17.07
CA PHE A 129 -4.50 4.92 -17.03
C PHE A 129 -5.80 5.35 -17.72
N ALA A 130 -6.70 4.41 -18.06
CA ALA A 130 -7.97 4.73 -18.70
C ALA A 130 -8.78 5.71 -17.84
N ALA A 131 -9.36 6.72 -18.48
CA ALA A 131 -10.15 7.78 -17.85
C ALA A 131 -9.43 8.48 -16.68
N TRP A 132 -8.11 8.70 -16.80
CA TRP A 132 -7.29 9.25 -15.72
C TRP A 132 -7.79 10.63 -15.24
N GLU A 133 -8.35 11.47 -16.14
CA GLU A 133 -8.90 12.78 -15.79
C GLU A 133 -10.09 12.64 -14.84
N VAL A 134 -11.02 11.72 -15.15
CA VAL A 134 -12.18 11.44 -14.31
C VAL A 134 -11.74 10.81 -13.01
N SER A 135 -10.81 9.85 -13.07
CA SER A 135 -10.24 9.19 -11.90
C SER A 135 -9.57 10.20 -10.95
N LEU A 136 -8.82 11.17 -11.48
CA LEU A 136 -8.18 12.22 -10.69
C LEU A 136 -9.21 13.10 -9.97
N VAL A 137 -10.25 13.55 -10.71
CA VAL A 137 -11.33 14.35 -10.12
C VAL A 137 -12.04 13.58 -9.01
N VAL A 138 -12.38 12.32 -9.25
CA VAL A 138 -13.03 11.46 -8.25
C VAL A 138 -12.11 11.21 -7.06
N ALA A 139 -10.83 10.94 -7.27
CA ALA A 139 -9.86 10.74 -6.20
C ALA A 139 -9.71 11.98 -5.32
N ILE A 140 -9.60 13.17 -5.91
CA ILE A 140 -9.55 14.44 -5.17
C ILE A 140 -10.85 14.67 -4.39
N PHE A 141 -12.00 14.46 -5.03
CA PHE A 141 -13.30 14.60 -4.37
C PHE A 141 -13.43 13.65 -3.18
N MET A 142 -13.08 12.37 -3.36
CA MET A 142 -13.09 11.38 -2.28
C MET A 142 -12.10 11.73 -1.17
N ALA A 143 -10.90 12.19 -1.51
CA ALA A 143 -9.90 12.61 -0.54
C ALA A 143 -10.39 13.79 0.30
N VAL A 144 -10.93 14.82 -0.32
CA VAL A 144 -11.41 16.04 0.38
C VAL A 144 -12.66 15.75 1.20
N LEU A 145 -13.68 15.13 0.59
CA LEU A 145 -14.94 14.84 1.26
C LEU A 145 -14.75 13.81 2.38
N GLY A 146 -13.99 12.75 2.11
CA GLY A 146 -13.71 11.69 3.09
C GLY A 146 -12.88 12.22 4.26
N TYR A 147 -11.86 13.04 4.00
CA TYR A 147 -11.09 13.67 5.06
C TYR A 147 -11.93 14.63 5.90
N TRP A 148 -12.76 15.46 5.26
CA TRP A 148 -13.69 16.33 5.97
C TRP A 148 -14.65 15.54 6.87
N TRP A 149 -15.20 14.44 6.34
CA TRP A 149 -16.10 13.56 7.09
C TRP A 149 -15.39 12.90 8.28
N LEU A 150 -14.21 12.33 8.06
CA LEU A 150 -13.38 11.73 9.10
C LEU A 150 -13.03 12.75 10.20
N ALA A 151 -12.59 13.94 9.80
CA ALA A 151 -12.28 15.02 10.74
C ALA A 151 -13.52 15.50 11.53
N LYS A 152 -14.70 15.50 10.90
CA LYS A 152 -15.98 15.81 11.58
C LYS A 152 -16.32 14.75 12.62
N MET A 153 -16.13 13.46 12.28
CA MET A 153 -16.37 12.34 13.21
C MET A 153 -15.44 12.43 14.42
N ILE A 154 -14.15 12.68 14.20
CA ILE A 154 -13.15 12.82 15.27
C ILE A 154 -13.49 14.02 16.16
N ARG A 155 -13.79 15.17 15.58
CA ARG A 155 -14.21 16.37 16.37
C ARG A 155 -15.44 16.11 17.21
N LYS A 156 -16.43 15.38 16.67
CA LYS A 156 -17.63 15.00 17.43
C LYS A 156 -17.29 14.06 18.60
N ALA A 157 -16.39 13.11 18.38
CA ALA A 157 -15.95 12.18 19.43
C ALA A 157 -15.22 12.93 20.57
N ILE A 158 -14.31 13.85 20.23
CA ILE A 158 -13.62 14.70 21.21
C ILE A 158 -14.63 15.57 21.99
N ALA A 159 -15.62 16.16 21.32
CA ALA A 159 -16.66 16.94 21.96
C ALA A 159 -17.54 16.10 22.93
N ASN A 160 -17.62 14.79 22.70
CA ASN A 160 -18.30 13.85 23.61
C ASN A 160 -17.38 13.36 24.76
N GLY A 161 -16.17 13.91 24.89
CA GLY A 161 -15.23 13.54 25.95
C GLY A 161 -14.37 12.32 25.64
N GLU A 162 -14.33 11.84 24.38
CA GLU A 162 -13.44 10.74 24.01
C GLU A 162 -11.99 11.23 23.88
N GLU A 163 -11.09 10.50 24.51
CA GLU A 163 -9.66 10.77 24.53
C GLU A 163 -8.86 9.56 24.02
N PHE A 164 -7.55 9.70 23.97
CA PHE A 164 -6.67 8.58 23.62
C PHE A 164 -6.60 7.58 24.78
N GLU A 165 -6.94 6.33 24.50
CA GLU A 165 -6.81 5.21 25.43
C GLU A 165 -5.54 4.41 25.12
N ALA A 166 -4.53 4.49 26.00
CA ALA A 166 -3.33 3.67 25.92
C ALA A 166 -3.63 2.20 26.25
N ARG A 167 -3.01 1.28 25.54
CA ARG A 167 -3.09 -0.17 25.81
C ARG A 167 -1.72 -0.73 26.11
N ILE A 168 -1.66 -1.75 26.96
CA ILE A 168 -0.41 -2.46 27.30
C ILE A 168 0.23 -3.10 26.05
N THR A 169 -0.60 -3.41 25.05
CA THR A 169 -0.17 -4.00 23.77
C THR A 169 0.19 -2.97 22.70
N ASP A 170 0.33 -1.69 23.07
CA ASP A 170 0.69 -0.67 22.10
C ASP A 170 2.09 -0.94 21.56
N PRO A 171 2.27 -0.94 20.24
CA PRO A 171 3.56 -1.16 19.66
C PRO A 171 4.49 0.00 20.01
N GLU A 172 5.66 -0.34 20.54
CA GLU A 172 6.74 0.63 20.68
C GLU A 172 7.32 0.96 19.31
N ILE A 173 7.68 2.23 19.13
CA ILE A 173 8.41 2.65 17.93
C ILE A 173 9.76 1.95 17.96
N ARG A 174 10.01 1.09 16.97
CA ARG A 174 11.30 0.42 16.86
C ARG A 174 12.41 1.46 16.71
N GLU A 175 13.31 1.52 17.67
CA GLU A 175 14.55 2.28 17.53
C GLU A 175 15.53 1.42 16.72
N ARG A 176 15.68 1.74 15.45
CA ARG A 176 16.71 1.17 14.58
C ARG A 176 17.30 2.27 13.71
N ASP A 177 18.44 2.01 13.15
CA ASP A 177 19.00 2.88 12.13
C ASP A 177 18.14 2.82 10.86
N TYR A 178 17.41 3.90 10.59
CA TYR A 178 16.51 3.99 9.45
C TYR A 178 17.26 4.55 8.25
N PRO A 179 17.05 3.99 7.04
CA PRO A 179 17.62 4.57 5.85
C PRO A 179 17.09 6.00 5.61
N HIS A 180 17.78 6.77 4.80
CA HIS A 180 17.32 8.11 4.46
C HIS A 180 15.97 8.02 3.69
N PRO A 181 14.96 8.89 3.92
CA PRO A 181 13.64 8.80 3.29
C PRO A 181 13.67 8.71 1.76
N LEU A 182 14.64 9.35 1.12
CA LEU A 182 14.80 9.28 -0.34
C LEU A 182 15.06 7.85 -0.84
N THR A 183 15.70 7.00 -0.04
CA THR A 183 15.97 5.61 -0.42
C THR A 183 14.70 4.74 -0.45
N GLY A 184 13.63 5.18 0.20
CA GLY A 184 12.29 4.60 0.10
C GLY A 184 11.46 5.23 -1.03
N ILE A 185 11.60 6.56 -1.24
CA ILE A 185 10.85 7.27 -2.29
C ILE A 185 11.33 6.89 -3.70
N ILE A 186 12.64 6.73 -3.90
CA ILE A 186 13.20 6.40 -5.23
C ILE A 186 12.60 5.10 -5.79
N PRO A 187 12.56 3.96 -5.08
CA PRO A 187 11.92 2.74 -5.60
C PRO A 187 10.44 2.93 -5.96
N LEU A 188 9.68 3.70 -5.17
CA LEU A 188 8.28 4.03 -5.48
C LEU A 188 8.17 4.79 -6.80
N LEU A 189 9.01 5.81 -6.99
CA LEU A 189 9.05 6.56 -8.24
C LEU A 189 9.47 5.70 -9.42
N VAL A 190 10.43 4.78 -9.23
CA VAL A 190 10.85 3.82 -10.28
C VAL A 190 9.68 2.97 -10.73
N VAL A 191 8.90 2.40 -9.79
CA VAL A 191 7.70 1.62 -10.11
C VAL A 191 6.70 2.46 -10.91
N LEU A 192 6.38 3.67 -10.43
CA LEU A 192 5.43 4.57 -11.10
C LEU A 192 5.92 5.00 -12.48
N CYS A 193 7.17 5.40 -12.63
CA CYS A 193 7.74 5.81 -13.91
C CYS A 193 7.77 4.66 -14.92
N ILE A 194 8.25 3.48 -14.52
CA ILE A 194 8.31 2.33 -15.43
C ILE A 194 6.90 1.92 -15.86
N SER A 195 5.93 1.85 -14.93
CA SER A 195 4.56 1.51 -15.28
C SER A 195 3.93 2.55 -16.21
N PHE A 196 4.21 3.84 -16.00
CA PHE A 196 3.70 4.92 -16.86
C PHE A 196 4.29 4.88 -18.28
N PHE A 197 5.60 4.69 -18.42
CA PHE A 197 6.22 4.74 -19.75
C PHE A 197 6.07 3.44 -20.54
N LEU A 198 5.89 2.30 -19.89
CA LEU A 198 5.83 1.01 -20.55
C LEU A 198 4.42 0.42 -20.70
N HIS A 199 3.36 1.04 -20.12
CA HIS A 199 2.03 0.46 -20.15
C HIS A 199 1.46 0.26 -21.57
N GLU A 200 1.73 1.17 -22.50
CA GLU A 200 1.26 1.04 -23.89
C GLU A 200 2.02 -0.05 -24.66
N ALA A 201 3.34 -0.16 -24.42
CA ALA A 201 4.17 -1.10 -25.17
C ALA A 201 4.08 -2.55 -24.64
N LEU A 202 3.94 -2.71 -23.32
CA LEU A 202 4.03 -4.01 -22.66
C LEU A 202 2.71 -4.47 -22.02
N ALA A 203 1.67 -3.62 -22.01
CA ALA A 203 0.39 -3.91 -21.35
C ALA A 203 0.60 -4.47 -19.92
N GLN A 204 0.09 -5.68 -19.63
CA GLN A 204 0.22 -6.29 -18.31
C GLN A 204 1.67 -6.56 -17.86
N LEU A 205 2.58 -6.81 -18.79
CA LEU A 205 3.99 -7.04 -18.49
C LEU A 205 4.69 -5.78 -17.95
N ALA A 206 4.15 -4.59 -18.24
CA ALA A 206 4.70 -3.34 -17.75
C ALA A 206 4.73 -3.29 -16.20
N LEU A 207 3.70 -3.82 -15.52
CA LEU A 207 3.69 -3.89 -14.07
C LEU A 207 4.73 -4.86 -13.52
N ILE A 208 4.94 -6.00 -14.17
CA ILE A 208 5.97 -6.98 -13.78
C ILE A 208 7.35 -6.33 -13.86
N VAL A 209 7.62 -5.61 -14.97
CA VAL A 209 8.89 -4.91 -15.17
C VAL A 209 9.04 -3.76 -14.17
N ALA A 210 7.96 -3.02 -13.90
CA ALA A 210 7.95 -1.92 -12.94
C ALA A 210 8.25 -2.41 -11.51
N LEU A 211 7.52 -3.41 -11.04
CA LEU A 211 7.73 -4.00 -9.71
C LEU A 211 9.12 -4.66 -9.61
N GLY A 212 9.56 -5.35 -10.65
CA GLY A 212 10.91 -5.91 -10.73
C GLY A 212 11.99 -4.83 -10.63
N GLY A 213 11.83 -3.73 -11.35
CA GLY A 213 12.68 -2.54 -11.26
C GLY A 213 12.69 -1.92 -9.87
N GLY A 214 11.51 -1.80 -9.23
CA GLY A 214 11.39 -1.35 -7.84
C GLY A 214 12.10 -2.25 -6.84
N VAL A 215 11.93 -3.57 -6.95
CA VAL A 215 12.61 -4.58 -6.13
C VAL A 215 14.13 -4.49 -6.29
N LEU A 216 14.63 -4.42 -7.52
CA LEU A 216 16.06 -4.28 -7.78
C LEU A 216 16.62 -2.96 -7.23
N THR A 217 15.90 -1.86 -7.40
CA THR A 217 16.29 -0.56 -6.86
C THR A 217 16.39 -0.61 -5.34
N LEU A 218 15.40 -1.22 -4.66
CA LEU A 218 15.43 -1.42 -3.21
C LEU A 218 16.64 -2.23 -2.76
N LEU A 219 16.92 -3.34 -3.44
CA LEU A 219 18.08 -4.20 -3.12
C LEU A 219 19.41 -3.47 -3.27
N ILE A 220 19.55 -2.64 -4.30
CA ILE A 220 20.78 -1.90 -4.56
C ILE A 220 20.97 -0.78 -3.53
N ILE A 221 19.93 0.05 -3.33
CA ILE A 221 20.04 1.27 -2.52
C ILE A 221 20.04 0.95 -1.03
N ASN A 222 19.21 -0.01 -0.58
CA ASN A 222 19.02 -0.33 0.83
C ASN A 222 19.75 -1.61 1.28
N ARG A 223 20.74 -2.09 0.51
CA ARG A 223 21.44 -3.36 0.79
C ARG A 223 21.97 -3.45 2.22
N ALA A 224 22.50 -2.38 2.77
CA ALA A 224 23.08 -2.33 4.12
C ALA A 224 22.04 -2.43 5.24
N HIS A 225 20.76 -2.18 4.95
CA HIS A 225 19.67 -2.15 5.93
C HIS A 225 18.88 -3.47 6.03
N PHE A 226 19.19 -4.46 5.17
CA PHE A 226 18.60 -5.79 5.29
C PHE A 226 19.34 -6.62 6.35
N HIS A 227 18.63 -7.05 7.38
CA HIS A 227 19.18 -7.95 8.39
C HIS A 227 19.28 -9.39 7.88
N ASN A 228 18.26 -9.87 7.17
CA ASN A 228 18.20 -11.21 6.62
C ASN A 228 17.38 -11.23 5.32
N LEU A 229 18.06 -11.03 4.20
CA LEU A 229 17.42 -10.99 2.89
C LEU A 229 16.72 -12.31 2.53
N GLN A 230 17.29 -13.46 2.92
CA GLN A 230 16.68 -14.76 2.67
C GLN A 230 15.33 -14.92 3.40
N ALA A 231 15.27 -14.46 4.65
CA ALA A 231 14.01 -14.45 5.41
C ALA A 231 12.96 -13.51 4.78
N ALA A 232 13.39 -12.32 4.30
CA ALA A 232 12.52 -11.38 3.59
C ALA A 232 11.94 -11.99 2.31
N ILE A 233 12.76 -12.66 1.50
CA ILE A 233 12.34 -13.38 0.30
C ILE A 233 11.33 -14.47 0.64
N ASN A 234 11.63 -15.32 1.62
CA ASN A 234 10.74 -16.40 2.02
C ASN A 234 9.40 -15.90 2.52
N THR A 235 9.39 -14.87 3.37
CA THR A 235 8.16 -14.29 3.91
C THR A 235 7.34 -13.60 2.81
N GLY A 236 7.99 -12.82 1.95
CA GLY A 236 7.32 -12.17 0.82
C GLY A 236 6.71 -13.18 -0.15
N THR A 237 7.46 -14.25 -0.48
CA THR A 237 6.97 -15.34 -1.35
C THR A 237 5.78 -16.07 -0.72
N THR A 238 5.85 -16.40 0.57
CA THR A 238 4.73 -17.03 1.29
C THR A 238 3.50 -16.14 1.29
N GLY A 239 3.66 -14.83 1.53
CA GLY A 239 2.57 -13.85 1.44
C GLY A 239 1.94 -13.80 0.05
N ALA A 240 2.76 -13.83 -1.00
CA ALA A 240 2.28 -13.87 -2.38
C ALA A 240 1.45 -15.15 -2.68
N LEU A 241 1.92 -16.31 -2.23
CA LEU A 241 1.23 -17.58 -2.42
C LEU A 241 -0.13 -17.62 -1.72
N VAL A 242 -0.20 -17.11 -0.49
CA VAL A 242 -1.47 -16.99 0.25
C VAL A 242 -2.43 -16.04 -0.46
N ALA A 243 -1.95 -14.87 -0.86
CA ALA A 243 -2.79 -13.85 -1.52
C ALA A 243 -3.34 -14.34 -2.87
N ILE A 244 -2.47 -14.89 -3.73
CA ILE A 244 -2.91 -15.38 -5.04
C ILE A 244 -3.79 -16.62 -4.92
N GLY A 245 -3.51 -17.53 -3.98
CA GLY A 245 -4.32 -18.71 -3.73
C GLY A 245 -5.74 -18.37 -3.30
N ASN A 246 -5.88 -17.43 -2.36
CA ASN A 246 -7.19 -16.93 -1.92
C ASN A 246 -7.97 -16.27 -3.06
N THR A 247 -7.31 -15.43 -3.87
CA THR A 247 -7.96 -14.76 -5.01
C THR A 247 -8.35 -15.76 -6.09
N ALA A 248 -7.45 -16.70 -6.41
CA ALA A 248 -7.72 -17.74 -7.40
C ALA A 248 -8.89 -18.65 -7.00
N ALA A 249 -9.04 -18.94 -5.69
CA ALA A 249 -10.17 -19.71 -5.18
C ALA A 249 -11.51 -19.02 -5.49
N VAL A 250 -11.57 -17.69 -5.28
CA VAL A 250 -12.77 -16.90 -5.62
C VAL A 250 -13.01 -16.88 -7.13
N VAL A 251 -11.97 -16.69 -7.94
CA VAL A 251 -12.08 -16.70 -9.41
C VAL A 251 -12.52 -18.07 -9.93
N GLY A 252 -12.03 -19.15 -9.33
CA GLY A 252 -12.51 -20.50 -9.66
C GLY A 252 -14.01 -20.69 -9.44
N PHE A 253 -14.58 -20.12 -8.38
CA PHE A 253 -16.03 -20.10 -8.17
C PHE A 253 -16.75 -19.28 -9.26
N GLY A 254 -16.23 -18.09 -9.59
CA GLY A 254 -16.78 -17.27 -10.66
C GLY A 254 -16.76 -17.94 -12.05
N ALA A 255 -15.85 -18.88 -12.28
CA ALA A 255 -15.80 -19.63 -13.54
C ALA A 255 -16.92 -20.70 -13.67
N ILE A 256 -17.59 -21.06 -12.57
CA ILE A 256 -18.69 -22.02 -12.55
C ILE A 256 -20.04 -21.32 -12.81
N ALA A 257 -20.16 -20.05 -12.41
CA ALA A 257 -21.35 -19.22 -12.56
C ALA A 257 -21.55 -18.77 -14.01
#